data_2945c8bf9cdc72f273b8227c22e15901
#
_entry.id   2945c8bf9cdc72f273b8227c22e15901
#
_cell.length_a   1.000
_cell.length_b   1.000
_cell.length_c   1.000
_cell.angle_alpha   90.00
_cell.angle_beta   90.00
_cell.angle_gamma   90.00
#
_symmetry.space_group_name_H-M   'P 1'
#
loop_
_entity.id
_entity.type
_entity.pdbx_description
1 polymer ?
#
loop_
_entity_poly.entity_id
_entity_poly.type
_entity_poly.pdbx_seq_one_letter_code
_entity_poly.pdbx_strand_id
1 'polypeptide(L)'
;MKTYVSISRQGIKGSVGNGVFERELKEWRKFYREVFGLAFSVEDIKIPKARQGFDRVILMAQGLTLDGVYAACAERFPCVRHYTKLNEDIVKNERVPDETYALRMRGGRESDKELADFSADDLREKKIMSATLLEYLLYQLKYFNETGELLDAKHITLCAGSRYKDGRVPTAISHRGELKIHWCAPHEKNPRLRAREVHV
;
A
#
# COMPACT_ATOMS: atom_id res chain seq x y z
N MET A 1 -27.36 -3.52 12.14
CA MET A 1 -27.90 -2.17 11.93
C MET A 1 -27.01 -1.52 10.88
N LYS A 2 -27.50 -1.37 9.65
CA LYS A 2 -26.71 -0.84 8.54
C LYS A 2 -26.80 0.67 8.58
N THR A 3 -25.70 1.34 8.89
CA THR A 3 -25.62 2.80 8.85
C THR A 3 -25.28 3.24 7.42
N TYR A 4 -26.24 3.82 6.73
CA TYR A 4 -26.01 4.48 5.45
C TYR A 4 -25.72 5.96 5.71
N VAL A 5 -24.56 6.42 5.23
CA VAL A 5 -24.25 7.86 5.18
C VAL A 5 -24.60 8.36 3.78
N SER A 6 -25.47 9.35 3.72
CA SER A 6 -25.99 9.96 2.49
C SER A 6 -25.03 11.04 1.98
N ILE A 7 -24.85 11.13 0.67
CA ILE A 7 -23.85 11.97 0.02
C ILE A 7 -24.45 12.85 -1.06
N SER A 8 -24.00 14.11 -1.10
CA SER A 8 -24.41 15.11 -2.08
C SER A 8 -23.54 15.07 -3.34
N ARG A 9 -24.19 15.05 -4.51
CA ARG A 9 -23.58 15.15 -5.83
C ARG A 9 -23.14 16.59 -6.14
N GLN A 10 -21.94 17.00 -5.72
CA GLN A 10 -21.33 18.22 -6.28
C GLN A 10 -19.80 18.08 -6.36
N GLY A 11 -19.25 18.09 -7.58
CA GLY A 11 -17.87 18.47 -7.84
C GLY A 11 -16.96 17.51 -8.57
N ILE A 12 -17.40 16.84 -9.66
CA ILE A 12 -16.46 16.28 -10.63
C ILE A 12 -16.80 16.83 -12.02
N LYS A 13 -16.24 18.00 -12.36
CA LYS A 13 -16.19 18.50 -13.74
C LYS A 13 -14.76 18.41 -14.25
N GLY A 14 -14.48 17.42 -15.10
CA GLY A 14 -13.24 17.24 -15.85
C GLY A 14 -13.40 16.08 -16.84
N SER A 15 -13.72 16.40 -18.09
CA SER A 15 -13.94 15.43 -19.15
C SER A 15 -12.62 14.84 -19.64
N VAL A 16 -12.56 13.56 -19.83
CA VAL A 16 -11.61 12.61 -20.43
C VAL A 16 -11.00 11.61 -19.41
N GLY A 17 -10.85 11.95 -18.12
CA GLY A 17 -10.37 11.00 -17.10
C GLY A 17 -11.46 10.11 -16.46
N ASN A 18 -12.74 10.44 -16.64
CA ASN A 18 -13.82 9.80 -15.89
C ASN A 18 -13.99 8.30 -16.17
N GLY A 19 -13.88 7.86 -17.43
CA GLY A 19 -14.13 6.46 -17.79
C GLY A 19 -13.06 5.48 -17.32
N VAL A 20 -11.80 5.88 -17.28
CA VAL A 20 -10.69 5.05 -16.80
C VAL A 20 -10.77 4.95 -15.27
N PHE A 21 -11.04 6.06 -14.62
CA PHE A 21 -11.18 6.14 -13.18
C PHE A 21 -12.39 5.36 -12.66
N GLU A 22 -13.54 5.50 -13.29
CA GLU A 22 -14.75 4.72 -12.95
C GLU A 22 -14.51 3.21 -13.06
N ARG A 23 -13.73 2.77 -14.05
CA ARG A 23 -13.32 1.37 -14.17
C ARG A 23 -12.45 0.94 -13.00
N GLU A 24 -11.46 1.74 -12.65
CA GLU A 24 -10.55 1.46 -11.52
C GLU A 24 -11.31 1.38 -10.19
N LEU A 25 -12.25 2.30 -9.94
CA LEU A 25 -13.13 2.25 -8.77
C LEU A 25 -13.99 0.97 -8.73
N LYS A 26 -14.52 0.56 -9.88
CA LYS A 26 -15.29 -0.68 -9.98
C LYS A 26 -14.44 -1.90 -9.65
N GLU A 27 -13.19 -1.94 -10.12
CA GLU A 27 -12.25 -3.01 -9.81
C GLU A 27 -11.87 -3.03 -8.31
N TRP A 28 -11.72 -1.87 -7.66
CA TRP A 28 -11.49 -1.80 -6.22
C TRP A 28 -12.72 -2.26 -5.42
N ARG A 29 -13.94 -1.88 -5.79
CA ARG A 29 -15.18 -2.37 -5.16
C ARG A 29 -15.30 -3.89 -5.28
N LYS A 30 -15.00 -4.44 -6.46
CA LYS A 30 -14.98 -5.88 -6.69
C LYS A 30 -13.95 -6.56 -5.78
N PHE A 31 -12.73 -6.05 -5.77
CA PHE A 31 -11.64 -6.56 -4.95
C PHE A 31 -11.99 -6.59 -3.45
N TYR A 32 -12.49 -5.49 -2.88
CA TYR A 32 -12.86 -5.45 -1.47
C TYR A 32 -13.98 -6.44 -1.11
N ARG A 33 -14.95 -6.59 -1.98
CA ARG A 33 -16.03 -7.56 -1.78
C ARG A 33 -15.53 -9.00 -1.84
N GLU A 34 -14.68 -9.33 -2.80
CA GLU A 34 -14.20 -10.70 -3.02
C GLU A 34 -13.12 -11.12 -2.03
N VAL A 35 -12.31 -10.18 -1.58
CA VAL A 35 -11.15 -10.46 -0.71
C VAL A 35 -11.50 -10.31 0.76
N PHE A 36 -12.27 -9.29 1.11
CA PHE A 36 -12.55 -8.94 2.51
C PHE A 36 -14.04 -9.03 2.88
N GLY A 37 -14.93 -9.37 1.94
CA GLY A 37 -16.36 -9.34 2.18
C GLY A 37 -16.92 -7.93 2.46
N LEU A 38 -16.18 -6.87 2.12
CA LEU A 38 -16.53 -5.49 2.44
C LEU A 38 -17.29 -4.83 1.28
N ALA A 39 -18.41 -4.17 1.61
CA ALA A 39 -19.05 -3.21 0.73
C ALA A 39 -18.28 -1.88 0.80
N PHE A 40 -17.46 -1.62 -0.21
CA PHE A 40 -16.60 -0.45 -0.27
C PHE A 40 -17.28 0.70 -1.01
N SER A 41 -17.53 1.82 -0.34
CA SER A 41 -18.00 3.06 -0.97
C SER A 41 -16.82 4.00 -1.24
N VAL A 42 -16.83 4.61 -2.43
CA VAL A 42 -15.77 5.53 -2.88
C VAL A 42 -16.28 6.95 -3.12
N GLU A 43 -17.52 7.23 -2.69
CA GLU A 43 -18.25 8.44 -3.11
C GLU A 43 -17.66 9.74 -2.53
N ASP A 44 -16.91 9.67 -1.41
CA ASP A 44 -16.29 10.83 -0.75
C ASP A 44 -14.77 10.78 -0.72
N ILE A 45 -14.15 9.83 -1.42
CA ILE A 45 -12.70 9.69 -1.39
C ILE A 45 -12.05 10.79 -2.23
N LYS A 46 -11.22 11.60 -1.58
CA LYS A 46 -10.34 12.54 -2.28
C LYS A 46 -9.18 11.76 -2.89
N ILE A 47 -9.17 11.69 -4.23
CA ILE A 47 -8.08 11.06 -4.94
C ILE A 47 -7.02 12.09 -5.28
N PRO A 48 -5.75 11.81 -4.97
CA PRO A 48 -4.66 12.71 -5.29
C PRO A 48 -4.62 13.02 -6.79
N LYS A 49 -4.28 14.26 -7.13
CA LYS A 49 -4.15 14.68 -8.55
C LYS A 49 -3.17 13.77 -9.26
N ALA A 50 -3.41 13.55 -10.56
CA ALA A 50 -2.48 12.78 -11.38
C ALA A 50 -1.09 13.45 -11.37
N ARG A 51 -0.06 12.66 -11.13
CA ARG A 51 1.35 13.06 -11.21
C ARG A 51 2.05 12.08 -12.13
N GLN A 52 2.90 12.60 -13.01
CA GLN A 52 3.64 11.78 -13.97
C GLN A 52 4.40 10.66 -13.25
N GLY A 53 4.24 9.43 -13.70
CA GLY A 53 4.83 8.23 -13.12
C GLY A 53 4.07 7.63 -11.92
N PHE A 54 3.08 8.36 -11.34
CA PHE A 54 2.24 7.88 -10.24
C PHE A 54 0.87 7.45 -10.77
N ASP A 55 0.89 6.42 -11.57
CA ASP A 55 -0.25 5.92 -12.34
C ASP A 55 -1.12 4.91 -11.57
N ARG A 56 -0.60 4.36 -10.47
CA ARG A 56 -1.32 3.38 -9.65
C ARG A 56 -2.05 4.04 -8.48
N VAL A 57 -3.37 4.00 -8.49
CA VAL A 57 -4.19 4.42 -7.34
C VAL A 57 -4.34 3.27 -6.37
N ILE A 58 -4.10 3.53 -5.09
CA ILE A 58 -4.36 2.61 -3.99
C ILE A 58 -5.47 3.21 -3.14
N LEU A 59 -6.53 2.45 -2.92
CA LEU A 59 -7.66 2.86 -2.10
C LEU A 59 -7.63 2.08 -0.79
N MET A 60 -7.42 2.78 0.31
CA MET A 60 -7.37 2.22 1.66
C MET A 60 -8.75 2.32 2.30
N ALA A 61 -9.41 1.19 2.52
CA ALA A 61 -10.69 1.18 3.24
C ALA A 61 -10.48 1.43 4.73
N GLN A 62 -11.39 2.18 5.33
CA GLN A 62 -11.43 2.39 6.79
C GLN A 62 -11.45 1.05 7.53
N GLY A 63 -10.70 0.97 8.63
CA GLY A 63 -10.67 -0.18 9.52
C GLY A 63 -9.82 -1.35 9.05
N LEU A 64 -9.08 -1.24 7.94
CA LEU A 64 -8.09 -2.26 7.57
C LEU A 64 -6.99 -2.37 8.63
N THR A 65 -6.59 -3.59 8.93
CA THR A 65 -5.51 -3.87 9.87
C THR A 65 -4.38 -4.62 9.20
N LEU A 66 -3.15 -4.47 9.72
CA LEU A 66 -1.97 -5.17 9.20
C LEU A 66 -2.14 -6.70 9.25
N ASP A 67 -2.61 -7.22 10.39
CA ASP A 67 -2.82 -8.67 10.53
C ASP A 67 -3.95 -9.17 9.62
N GLY A 68 -5.01 -8.38 9.43
CA GLY A 68 -6.11 -8.73 8.53
C GLY A 68 -5.69 -8.79 7.06
N VAL A 69 -4.94 -7.79 6.59
CA VAL A 69 -4.43 -7.79 5.20
C VAL A 69 -3.34 -8.84 5.01
N TYR A 70 -2.48 -9.06 6.00
CA TYR A 70 -1.51 -10.15 5.95
C TYR A 70 -2.19 -11.53 5.87
N ALA A 71 -3.23 -11.76 6.65
CA ALA A 71 -4.00 -13.01 6.60
C ALA A 71 -4.61 -13.23 5.20
N ALA A 72 -5.20 -12.18 4.61
CA ALA A 72 -5.73 -12.24 3.25
C ALA A 72 -4.65 -12.51 2.18
N CYS A 73 -3.41 -12.05 2.38
CA CYS A 73 -2.26 -12.43 1.55
C CYS A 73 -1.95 -13.94 1.73
N ALA A 74 -1.84 -14.40 2.98
CA ALA A 74 -1.47 -15.78 3.30
C ALA A 74 -2.50 -16.84 2.84
N GLU A 75 -3.75 -16.44 2.65
CA GLU A 75 -4.78 -17.29 2.01
C GLU A 75 -4.55 -17.50 0.50
N ARG A 76 -3.75 -16.65 -0.16
CA ARG A 76 -3.60 -16.62 -1.62
C ARG A 76 -2.22 -17.01 -2.10
N PHE A 77 -1.19 -16.74 -1.31
CA PHE A 77 0.19 -17.09 -1.63
C PHE A 77 1.02 -17.29 -0.34
N PRO A 78 2.12 -18.05 -0.42
CA PRO A 78 3.01 -18.26 0.71
C PRO A 78 3.52 -16.96 1.30
N CYS A 79 3.40 -16.79 2.61
CA CYS A 79 3.84 -15.62 3.35
C CYS A 79 4.63 -16.00 4.60
N VAL A 80 5.75 -15.31 4.83
CA VAL A 80 6.55 -15.42 6.07
C VAL A 80 6.78 -14.05 6.66
N ARG A 81 6.66 -13.93 7.97
CA ARG A 81 6.94 -12.71 8.72
C ARG A 81 7.79 -13.00 9.95
N HIS A 82 8.67 -12.09 10.27
CA HIS A 82 9.53 -12.22 11.44
C HIS A 82 8.74 -12.03 12.75
N TYR A 83 7.86 -11.04 12.79
CA TYR A 83 6.99 -10.77 13.93
C TYR A 83 5.59 -11.37 13.70
N THR A 84 5.04 -12.02 14.73
CA THR A 84 3.78 -12.78 14.61
C THR A 84 2.54 -11.89 14.69
N LYS A 85 2.64 -10.73 15.34
CA LYS A 85 1.53 -9.80 15.60
C LYS A 85 1.87 -8.41 15.04
N LEU A 86 1.63 -8.22 13.74
CA LEU A 86 2.03 -6.96 13.08
C LEU A 86 1.31 -5.74 13.65
N ASN A 87 0.04 -5.87 14.04
CA ASN A 87 -0.69 -4.76 14.66
C ASN A 87 -0.09 -4.32 16.01
N GLU A 88 0.47 -5.26 16.78
CA GLU A 88 1.08 -4.95 18.07
C GLU A 88 2.54 -4.48 17.92
N ASP A 89 3.25 -5.00 16.94
CA ASP A 89 4.69 -4.78 16.77
C ASP A 89 5.01 -3.51 15.97
N ILE A 90 4.11 -3.12 15.04
CA ILE A 90 4.24 -1.88 14.28
C ILE A 90 3.41 -0.78 14.97
N VAL A 91 4.11 0.09 15.67
CA VAL A 91 3.51 1.09 16.56
C VAL A 91 3.44 2.49 15.97
N LYS A 92 4.12 2.72 14.84
CA LYS A 92 4.10 4.01 14.16
C LYS A 92 3.86 3.82 12.67
N ASN A 93 2.84 4.50 12.18
CA ASN A 93 2.54 4.61 10.76
C ASN A 93 2.31 6.08 10.41
N GLU A 94 2.83 6.54 9.28
CA GLU A 94 2.61 7.91 8.79
C GLU A 94 1.15 8.13 8.37
N ARG A 95 0.49 7.06 7.95
CA ARG A 95 -0.93 7.03 7.58
C ARG A 95 -1.58 5.78 8.16
N VAL A 96 -2.77 5.97 8.70
CA VAL A 96 -3.60 4.90 9.28
C VAL A 96 -4.99 4.97 8.66
N PRO A 97 -5.69 3.85 8.46
CA PRO A 97 -7.01 3.83 7.85
C PRO A 97 -8.12 4.10 8.89
N ASP A 98 -8.00 5.17 9.66
CA ASP A 98 -9.06 5.68 10.54
C ASP A 98 -10.24 6.22 9.72
N GLU A 99 -9.93 6.67 8.51
CA GLU A 99 -10.86 7.03 7.44
C GLU A 99 -10.45 6.31 6.16
N THR A 100 -11.40 6.18 5.22
CA THR A 100 -11.07 5.71 3.89
C THR A 100 -10.27 6.79 3.16
N TYR A 101 -9.11 6.44 2.60
CA TYR A 101 -8.27 7.38 1.85
C TYR A 101 -7.71 6.76 0.58
N ALA A 102 -7.21 7.61 -0.30
CA ALA A 102 -6.51 7.23 -1.52
C ALA A 102 -5.10 7.80 -1.55
N LEU A 103 -4.21 7.07 -2.19
CA LEU A 103 -2.87 7.54 -2.54
C LEU A 103 -2.49 7.04 -3.95
N ARG A 104 -1.43 7.61 -4.50
CA ARG A 104 -0.84 7.13 -5.76
C ARG A 104 0.57 6.61 -5.53
N MET A 105 0.89 5.53 -6.25
CA MET A 105 2.24 4.95 -6.35
C MET A 105 2.62 4.77 -7.81
N ARG A 106 3.87 4.50 -8.08
CA ARG A 106 4.28 3.99 -9.40
C ARG A 106 3.78 2.55 -9.56
N GLY A 107 3.20 2.25 -10.74
CA GLY A 107 2.54 0.96 -11.01
C GLY A 107 3.50 -0.21 -11.26
N GLY A 108 4.80 0.00 -11.17
CA GLY A 108 5.82 -1.02 -11.47
C GLY A 108 5.80 -2.21 -10.51
N ARG A 109 6.13 -3.40 -11.06
CA ARG A 109 6.29 -4.62 -10.25
C ARG A 109 7.37 -4.47 -9.17
N GLU A 110 8.48 -3.83 -9.52
CA GLU A 110 9.58 -3.56 -8.59
C GLU A 110 9.41 -2.18 -7.93
N SER A 111 9.97 -2.03 -6.73
CA SER A 111 10.06 -0.75 -6.02
C SER A 111 10.87 0.29 -6.79
N ASP A 112 10.69 1.55 -6.43
CA ASP A 112 11.12 2.70 -7.21
C ASP A 112 12.63 2.75 -7.38
N LYS A 113 13.07 2.69 -8.62
CA LYS A 113 14.50 2.68 -8.95
C LYS A 113 15.19 4.01 -8.60
N GLU A 114 14.43 5.11 -8.61
CA GLU A 114 14.89 6.44 -8.23
C GLU A 114 15.22 6.55 -6.74
N LEU A 115 14.69 5.62 -5.95
CA LEU A 115 14.93 5.51 -4.51
C LEU A 115 15.85 4.34 -4.16
N ALA A 116 16.64 3.86 -5.11
CA ALA A 116 17.67 2.85 -4.85
C ALA A 116 18.71 3.42 -3.88
N ASP A 117 19.14 2.60 -2.93
CA ASP A 117 20.18 2.93 -1.94
C ASP A 117 19.83 4.07 -0.97
N PHE A 118 18.54 4.45 -0.88
CA PHE A 118 18.04 5.36 0.14
C PHE A 118 17.72 4.57 1.42
N SER A 119 18.23 5.05 2.55
CA SER A 119 17.79 4.62 3.87
C SER A 119 16.47 5.30 4.26
N ALA A 120 15.80 4.79 5.28
CA ALA A 120 14.61 5.45 5.82
C ALA A 120 14.92 6.83 6.40
N ASP A 121 16.15 7.02 6.91
CA ASP A 121 16.60 8.31 7.40
C ASP A 121 16.81 9.31 6.26
N ASP A 122 17.39 8.88 5.11
CA ASP A 122 17.50 9.73 3.92
C ASP A 122 16.12 10.15 3.39
N LEU A 123 15.14 9.23 3.32
CA LEU A 123 13.79 9.54 2.87
C LEU A 123 13.13 10.58 3.78
N ARG A 124 13.30 10.44 5.09
CA ARG A 124 12.77 11.39 6.06
C ARG A 124 13.42 12.77 5.92
N GLU A 125 14.76 12.83 5.82
CA GLU A 125 15.50 14.07 5.64
C GLU A 125 15.10 14.82 4.37
N LYS A 126 14.93 14.08 3.28
CA LYS A 126 14.49 14.61 1.98
C LYS A 126 12.99 14.85 1.90
N LYS A 127 12.24 14.55 2.97
CA LYS A 127 10.75 14.66 3.01
C LYS A 127 10.06 13.88 1.89
N ILE A 128 10.61 12.73 1.51
CA ILE A 128 10.01 11.81 0.54
C ILE A 128 9.08 10.88 1.31
N MET A 129 7.78 11.00 1.04
CA MET A 129 6.79 10.10 1.62
C MET A 129 6.90 8.72 0.98
N SER A 130 6.90 7.70 1.81
CA SER A 130 7.00 6.31 1.37
C SER A 130 5.83 5.48 1.89
N ALA A 131 5.58 4.36 1.25
CA ALA A 131 4.51 3.45 1.65
C ALA A 131 4.69 2.98 3.11
N THR A 132 3.57 2.89 3.84
CA THR A 132 3.47 2.12 5.07
C THR A 132 3.46 0.63 4.74
N LEU A 133 3.72 -0.24 5.73
CA LEU A 133 3.61 -1.68 5.49
C LEU A 133 2.19 -2.10 5.11
N LEU A 134 1.16 -1.47 5.68
CA LEU A 134 -0.23 -1.76 5.36
C LEU A 134 -0.56 -1.41 3.90
N GLU A 135 -0.13 -0.24 3.43
CA GLU A 135 -0.33 0.19 2.04
C GLU A 135 0.40 -0.73 1.07
N TYR A 136 1.62 -1.15 1.42
CA TYR A 136 2.38 -2.12 0.64
C TYR A 136 1.67 -3.48 0.55
N LEU A 137 1.22 -4.03 1.68
CA LEU A 137 0.52 -5.32 1.71
C LEU A 137 -0.78 -5.30 0.91
N LEU A 138 -1.54 -4.22 1.00
CA LEU A 138 -2.75 -4.06 0.21
C LEU A 138 -2.43 -3.98 -1.29
N TYR A 139 -1.38 -3.24 -1.67
CA TYR A 139 -0.94 -3.18 -3.06
C TYR A 139 -0.44 -4.54 -3.55
N GLN A 140 0.36 -5.26 -2.76
CA GLN A 140 0.82 -6.62 -3.06
C GLN A 140 -0.36 -7.56 -3.34
N LEU A 141 -1.37 -7.54 -2.48
CA LEU A 141 -2.56 -8.38 -2.58
C LEU A 141 -3.40 -8.02 -3.83
N LYS A 142 -3.60 -6.72 -4.08
CA LYS A 142 -4.32 -6.22 -5.26
C LYS A 142 -3.58 -6.57 -6.54
N TYR A 143 -2.26 -6.38 -6.58
CA TYR A 143 -1.41 -6.72 -7.72
C TYR A 143 -1.46 -8.22 -8.04
N PHE A 144 -1.36 -9.07 -7.02
CA PHE A 144 -1.49 -10.51 -7.18
C PHE A 144 -2.88 -10.91 -7.72
N ASN A 145 -3.94 -10.30 -7.20
CA ASN A 145 -5.30 -10.55 -7.66
C ASN A 145 -5.52 -10.17 -9.14
N GLU A 146 -4.77 -9.21 -9.66
CA GLU A 146 -4.85 -8.74 -11.05
C GLU A 146 -3.97 -9.55 -12.01
N THR A 147 -2.79 -9.97 -11.55
CA THR A 147 -1.73 -10.50 -12.43
C THR A 147 -1.34 -11.94 -12.15
N GLY A 148 -1.65 -12.46 -10.96
CA GLY A 148 -1.12 -13.74 -10.46
C GLY A 148 0.36 -13.68 -10.07
N GLU A 149 0.98 -12.48 -10.08
CA GLU A 149 2.40 -12.29 -9.76
C GLU A 149 2.58 -11.52 -8.45
N LEU A 150 3.71 -11.74 -7.79
CA LEU A 150 4.11 -10.99 -6.61
C LEU A 150 4.97 -9.78 -6.99
N LEU A 151 4.82 -8.68 -6.23
CA LEU A 151 5.71 -7.51 -6.30
C LEU A 151 7.12 -7.86 -5.81
N ASP A 152 8.09 -7.03 -6.19
CA ASP A 152 9.45 -7.00 -5.61
C ASP A 152 10.17 -8.36 -5.61
N ALA A 153 10.25 -8.99 -6.78
CA ALA A 153 10.95 -10.26 -6.96
C ALA A 153 12.49 -10.10 -6.96
N LYS A 154 13.00 -8.90 -7.26
CA LYS A 154 14.43 -8.61 -7.38
C LYS A 154 14.95 -7.67 -6.28
N HIS A 155 14.12 -6.76 -5.82
CA HIS A 155 14.48 -5.71 -4.86
C HIS A 155 13.68 -5.84 -3.57
N ILE A 156 14.22 -5.26 -2.50
CA ILE A 156 13.59 -5.24 -1.19
C ILE A 156 12.88 -3.90 -1.05
N THR A 157 11.58 -3.92 -0.82
CA THR A 157 10.85 -2.69 -0.53
C THR A 157 11.00 -2.30 0.93
N LEU A 158 11.48 -1.08 1.14
CA LEU A 158 11.55 -0.38 2.42
C LEU A 158 10.21 0.31 2.68
N CYS A 159 9.44 -0.18 3.66
CA CYS A 159 8.17 0.44 4.06
C CYS A 159 8.44 1.56 5.07
N ALA A 160 9.11 2.65 4.61
CA ALA A 160 9.63 3.68 5.49
C ALA A 160 8.54 4.56 6.15
N GLY A 161 7.30 4.44 5.72
CA GLY A 161 6.13 5.02 6.39
C GLY A 161 5.71 4.29 7.69
N SER A 162 6.38 3.19 8.05
CA SER A 162 6.08 2.40 9.25
C SER A 162 7.32 2.20 10.12
N ARG A 163 7.10 1.96 11.43
CA ARG A 163 8.17 1.60 12.39
C ARG A 163 7.70 0.51 13.34
N TYR A 164 8.59 -0.44 13.60
CA TYR A 164 8.47 -1.35 14.73
C TYR A 164 8.69 -0.61 16.06
N LYS A 165 8.24 -1.19 17.18
CA LYS A 165 8.38 -0.61 18.53
C LYS A 165 9.84 -0.41 18.94
N ASP A 166 10.79 -1.12 18.35
CA ASP A 166 12.22 -0.97 18.55
C ASP A 166 12.88 0.04 17.59
N GLY A 167 12.07 0.75 16.78
CA GLY A 167 12.51 1.77 15.82
C GLY A 167 12.93 1.23 14.46
N ARG A 168 13.06 -0.08 14.29
CA ARG A 168 13.39 -0.69 12.98
C ARG A 168 12.30 -0.45 11.96
N VAL A 169 12.65 -0.55 10.69
CA VAL A 169 11.78 -0.29 9.54
C VAL A 169 11.36 -1.60 8.91
N PRO A 170 10.06 -1.81 8.65
CA PRO A 170 9.62 -2.99 7.92
C PRO A 170 10.16 -3.01 6.49
N THR A 171 10.55 -4.20 6.05
CA THR A 171 10.96 -4.46 4.67
C THR A 171 10.19 -5.65 4.13
N ALA A 172 9.96 -5.66 2.82
CA ALA A 172 9.27 -6.74 2.14
C ALA A 172 9.98 -7.11 0.83
N ILE A 173 9.98 -8.39 0.51
CA ILE A 173 10.50 -8.94 -0.75
C ILE A 173 9.73 -10.21 -1.09
N SER A 174 9.53 -10.46 -2.38
CA SER A 174 9.04 -11.75 -2.85
C SER A 174 10.18 -12.61 -3.38
N HIS A 175 10.38 -13.75 -2.77
CA HIS A 175 11.45 -14.65 -3.17
C HIS A 175 10.91 -16.07 -3.38
N ARG A 176 11.12 -16.64 -4.58
CA ARG A 176 10.65 -17.98 -4.93
C ARG A 176 9.14 -18.18 -4.73
N GLY A 177 8.34 -17.17 -5.06
CA GLY A 177 6.87 -17.22 -4.92
C GLY A 177 6.36 -17.02 -3.50
N GLU A 178 7.22 -16.63 -2.56
CA GLU A 178 6.88 -16.38 -1.16
C GLU A 178 7.10 -14.91 -0.80
N LEU A 179 6.12 -14.25 -0.21
CA LEU A 179 6.26 -12.91 0.38
C LEU A 179 6.94 -13.02 1.74
N LYS A 180 8.04 -12.28 1.92
CA LYS A 180 8.80 -12.22 3.18
C LYS A 180 8.78 -10.82 3.76
N ILE A 181 8.33 -10.71 5.01
CA ILE A 181 8.35 -9.46 5.77
C ILE A 181 9.45 -9.56 6.81
N HIS A 182 10.43 -8.68 6.68
CA HIS A 182 11.58 -8.53 7.57
C HIS A 182 11.68 -7.10 8.10
N TRP A 183 12.85 -6.70 8.49
CA TRP A 183 13.17 -5.37 8.97
C TRP A 183 14.63 -5.02 8.65
N CYS A 184 14.92 -3.72 8.70
CA CYS A 184 16.29 -3.19 8.68
C CYS A 184 16.44 -2.03 9.67
N ALA A 185 17.67 -1.61 9.93
CA ALA A 185 17.94 -0.40 10.69
C ALA A 185 17.52 0.85 9.88
N PRO A 186 17.07 1.96 10.52
CA PRO A 186 16.62 3.16 9.80
C PRO A 186 17.68 3.80 8.89
N HIS A 187 18.95 3.66 9.25
CA HIS A 187 20.11 4.20 8.51
C HIS A 187 20.68 3.20 7.48
N GLU A 188 20.14 1.98 7.41
CA GLU A 188 20.68 0.94 6.53
C GLU A 188 20.50 1.30 5.06
N LYS A 189 21.60 1.15 4.31
CA LYS A 189 21.65 1.30 2.85
C LYS A 189 22.08 0.01 2.20
N ASN A 190 21.43 -0.32 1.11
CA ASN A 190 21.73 -1.52 0.34
C ASN A 190 21.28 -1.29 -1.10
N PRO A 191 22.08 -1.61 -2.14
CA PRO A 191 21.70 -1.43 -3.54
C PRO A 191 20.41 -2.17 -3.96
N ARG A 192 20.02 -3.20 -3.22
CA ARG A 192 18.74 -3.90 -3.41
C ARG A 192 17.58 -3.29 -2.65
N LEU A 193 17.86 -2.39 -1.69
CA LEU A 193 16.84 -1.73 -0.89
C LEU A 193 16.32 -0.50 -1.64
N ARG A 194 15.01 -0.45 -1.82
CA ARG A 194 14.31 0.65 -2.49
C ARG A 194 13.01 0.96 -1.74
N ALA A 195 12.54 2.17 -1.80
CA ALA A 195 11.22 2.50 -1.31
C ALA A 195 10.20 2.55 -2.46
N ARG A 196 8.92 2.62 -2.10
CA ARG A 196 7.83 3.04 -2.99
C ARG A 196 7.37 4.41 -2.53
N GLU A 197 7.64 5.44 -3.33
CA GLU A 197 7.16 6.79 -3.07
C GLU A 197 5.63 6.82 -3.16
N VAL A 198 5.01 7.57 -2.26
CA VAL A 198 3.57 7.82 -2.30
C VAL A 198 3.28 9.28 -2.56
N HIS A 199 2.20 9.54 -3.27
CA HIS A 199 1.62 10.85 -3.51
C HIS A 199 0.20 10.85 -2.93
N VAL A 200 -0.07 11.76 -1.99
CA VAL A 200 -1.34 11.91 -1.28
C VAL A 200 -2.00 13.23 -1.59
#